data_8bd98c3df0e3240c83cdb39ca733fba4
#
_entry.id   8bd98c3df0e3240c83cdb39ca733fba4
#
_cell.length_a   1.000
_cell.length_b   1.000
_cell.length_c   1.000
_cell.angle_alpha   90.00
_cell.angle_beta   90.00
_cell.angle_gamma   90.00
#
_symmetry.space_group_name_H-M   'P 1'
#
loop_
_entity.id
_entity.type
_entity.pdbx_description
1 polymer ?
#
loop_
_entity_poly.entity_id
_entity_poly.type
_entity_poly.pdbx_seq_one_letter_code
_entity_poly.pdbx_strand_id
1 'polypeptide(L)'
;MKTIIKIYAFVAIIASTLIGCSQHPTMPESATAENKQPEIYPDYKDVTVPCNIAPLNFKIVEECDECVAQFTFDGGEYTYGDGVKVLIDEDEWKKMLSVSKGKSIKVNLYAKKDGKWTSYKEFGINVAEEEIDPYISYRLIQPSYVAYEDLTINQRNLTNFEEKVIYGNMLVSNDLNGQCINCHSYQNY
;
A
#
# COMPACT_ATOMS: atom_id res chain seq x y z
N MET A 1 34.10 -39.48 0.76
CA MET A 1 34.56 -38.14 0.44
C MET A 1 33.81 -37.47 -0.71
N LYS A 2 33.67 -38.09 -1.88
CA LYS A 2 32.93 -37.51 -3.03
C LYS A 2 31.43 -37.23 -2.76
N THR A 3 30.76 -38.05 -1.94
CA THR A 3 29.33 -37.90 -1.62
C THR A 3 29.07 -36.69 -0.64
N ILE A 4 29.96 -36.51 0.33
CA ILE A 4 29.88 -35.40 1.29
C ILE A 4 30.06 -34.04 0.60
N ILE A 5 31.00 -33.96 -0.37
CA ILE A 5 31.25 -32.74 -1.15
C ILE A 5 30.01 -32.39 -2.00
N LYS A 6 29.29 -33.37 -2.56
CA LYS A 6 28.05 -33.14 -3.32
C LYS A 6 26.91 -32.59 -2.44
N ILE A 7 26.82 -33.05 -1.18
CA ILE A 7 25.80 -32.57 -0.23
C ILE A 7 26.09 -31.13 0.15
N TYR A 8 27.34 -30.77 0.43
CA TYR A 8 27.71 -29.36 0.75
C TYR A 8 27.51 -28.41 -0.44
N ALA A 9 27.82 -28.89 -1.67
CA ALA A 9 27.56 -28.09 -2.87
C ALA A 9 26.06 -27.88 -3.11
N PHE A 10 25.21 -28.85 -2.83
CA PHE A 10 23.75 -28.75 -2.97
C PHE A 10 23.15 -27.83 -1.91
N VAL A 11 23.61 -27.90 -0.65
CA VAL A 11 23.19 -26.99 0.43
C VAL A 11 23.63 -25.55 0.19
N ALA A 12 24.83 -25.32 -0.36
CA ALA A 12 25.33 -24.00 -0.71
C ALA A 12 24.51 -23.36 -1.85
N ILE A 13 24.03 -24.13 -2.83
CA ILE A 13 23.18 -23.65 -3.92
C ILE A 13 21.77 -23.28 -3.40
N ILE A 14 21.21 -24.04 -2.46
CA ILE A 14 19.91 -23.73 -1.85
C ILE A 14 20.00 -22.48 -0.95
N ALA A 15 21.11 -22.29 -0.26
CA ALA A 15 21.31 -21.10 0.60
C ALA A 15 21.45 -19.80 -0.21
N SER A 16 21.93 -19.85 -1.45
CA SER A 16 22.07 -18.66 -2.31
C SER A 16 20.76 -18.21 -2.97
N THR A 17 19.69 -19.02 -2.96
CA THR A 17 18.40 -18.67 -3.56
C THR A 17 17.42 -17.99 -2.57
N LEU A 18 17.79 -17.85 -1.30
CA LEU A 18 16.92 -17.25 -0.26
C LEU A 18 17.22 -15.77 0.02
N ILE A 19 18.16 -15.15 -0.68
CA ILE A 19 18.37 -13.71 -0.61
C ILE A 19 17.41 -13.06 -1.62
N GLY A 20 16.14 -13.05 -1.32
CA GLY A 20 15.17 -12.15 -1.93
C GLY A 20 15.45 -10.74 -1.39
N CYS A 21 16.48 -10.07 -1.90
CA CYS A 21 16.56 -8.61 -1.76
C CYS A 21 15.35 -8.04 -2.50
N SER A 22 14.48 -7.34 -1.80
CA SER A 22 13.59 -6.36 -2.42
C SER A 22 14.52 -5.34 -3.10
N GLN A 23 14.71 -5.49 -4.42
CA GLN A 23 15.53 -4.53 -5.16
C GLN A 23 14.69 -3.26 -5.30
N HIS A 24 15.06 -2.23 -4.54
CA HIS A 24 14.55 -0.89 -4.78
C HIS A 24 14.93 -0.46 -6.20
N PRO A 25 14.00 0.11 -6.98
CA PRO A 25 14.34 0.61 -8.30
C PRO A 25 15.39 1.72 -8.19
N THR A 26 16.34 1.71 -9.11
CA THR A 26 17.36 2.75 -9.19
C THR A 26 16.75 4.03 -9.73
N MET A 27 17.16 5.15 -9.13
CA MET A 27 16.79 6.48 -9.62
C MET A 27 17.37 6.72 -11.03
N PRO A 28 16.64 7.41 -11.93
CA PRO A 28 17.14 7.75 -13.24
C PRO A 28 18.34 8.71 -13.13
N GLU A 29 19.39 8.44 -13.90
CA GLU A 29 20.59 9.31 -13.94
C GLU A 29 20.29 10.71 -14.50
N SER A 30 19.28 10.83 -15.36
CA SER A 30 18.83 12.11 -15.95
C SER A 30 17.34 12.07 -16.23
N ALA A 31 16.66 13.19 -16.02
CA ALA A 31 15.25 13.36 -16.34
C ALA A 31 14.96 14.79 -16.81
N THR A 32 14.01 14.95 -17.70
CA THR A 32 13.50 16.27 -18.08
C THR A 32 12.52 16.76 -17.02
N ALA A 33 12.78 17.92 -16.44
CA ALA A 33 11.93 18.48 -15.41
C ALA A 33 10.65 19.09 -16.01
N GLU A 34 9.49 18.65 -15.50
CA GLU A 34 8.20 19.31 -15.71
C GLU A 34 7.80 20.08 -14.45
N ASN A 35 7.43 21.35 -14.61
CA ASN A 35 7.00 22.20 -13.49
C ASN A 35 5.50 22.01 -13.18
N LYS A 36 5.03 20.76 -13.17
CA LYS A 36 3.67 20.37 -12.75
C LYS A 36 3.74 19.23 -11.74
N GLN A 37 2.74 19.12 -10.87
CA GLN A 37 2.57 17.94 -10.04
C GLN A 37 2.11 16.75 -10.89
N PRO A 38 2.51 15.51 -10.53
CA PRO A 38 2.05 14.30 -11.22
C PRO A 38 0.55 14.08 -11.00
N GLU A 39 -0.11 13.44 -11.95
CA GLU A 39 -1.44 12.90 -11.74
C GLU A 39 -1.33 11.48 -11.21
N ILE A 40 -1.77 11.26 -9.97
CA ILE A 40 -1.73 9.96 -9.29
C ILE A 40 -3.11 9.53 -8.80
N TYR A 41 -3.33 8.22 -8.68
CA TYR A 41 -4.55 7.66 -8.14
C TYR A 41 -4.28 6.51 -7.15
N PRO A 42 -4.82 6.58 -5.93
CA PRO A 42 -5.53 7.72 -5.33
C PRO A 42 -4.65 8.97 -5.23
N ASP A 43 -5.28 10.15 -5.16
CA ASP A 43 -4.57 11.42 -5.06
C ASP A 43 -4.14 11.68 -3.60
N TYR A 44 -2.88 11.33 -3.31
CA TYR A 44 -2.26 11.50 -2.00
C TYR A 44 -1.32 12.71 -1.91
N LYS A 45 -1.39 13.62 -2.87
CA LYS A 45 -0.55 14.82 -2.86
C LYS A 45 -0.97 15.77 -1.74
N ASP A 46 0.02 16.20 -0.96
CA ASP A 46 -0.12 17.21 0.08
C ASP A 46 -1.20 16.90 1.15
N VAL A 47 -1.52 15.60 1.33
CA VAL A 47 -2.46 15.13 2.35
C VAL A 47 -1.80 15.06 3.72
N THR A 48 -2.64 15.10 4.77
CA THR A 48 -2.23 14.76 6.14
C THR A 48 -2.77 13.40 6.52
N VAL A 49 -1.91 12.54 7.02
CA VAL A 49 -2.23 11.16 7.37
C VAL A 49 -1.88 10.85 8.83
N PRO A 50 -2.61 9.94 9.49
CA PRO A 50 -2.25 9.42 10.81
C PRO A 50 -0.89 8.71 10.79
N CYS A 51 -0.18 8.75 11.92
CA CYS A 51 1.14 8.13 12.01
C CYS A 51 1.14 6.58 12.07
N ASN A 52 -0.03 5.96 12.03
CA ASN A 52 -0.20 4.50 12.03
C ASN A 52 -1.03 3.98 10.85
N ILE A 53 -1.21 4.77 9.79
CA ILE A 53 -1.99 4.36 8.60
C ILE A 53 -1.21 3.34 7.75
N ALA A 54 -1.93 2.48 7.02
CA ALA A 54 -1.38 1.57 6.01
C ALA A 54 -0.66 2.32 4.87
N PRO A 55 0.25 1.66 4.13
CA PRO A 55 0.97 2.27 3.02
C PRO A 55 0.06 2.95 2.00
N LEU A 56 0.44 4.15 1.58
CA LEU A 56 -0.29 4.92 0.57
C LEU A 56 0.13 4.48 -0.84
N ASN A 57 -0.20 3.27 -1.20
CA ASN A 57 0.07 2.74 -2.54
C ASN A 57 -0.74 3.51 -3.58
N PHE A 58 -0.10 3.90 -4.67
CA PHE A 58 -0.75 4.64 -5.77
C PHE A 58 -0.24 4.19 -7.13
N LYS A 59 -0.90 4.65 -8.19
CA LYS A 59 -0.41 4.55 -9.56
C LYS A 59 -0.34 5.93 -10.19
N ILE A 60 0.56 6.09 -11.15
CA ILE A 60 0.57 7.26 -12.01
C ILE A 60 -0.56 7.12 -13.04
N VAL A 61 -1.23 8.22 -13.35
CA VAL A 61 -2.36 8.27 -14.31
C VAL A 61 -1.88 8.67 -15.70
N GLU A 62 -0.82 9.48 -15.76
CA GLU A 62 -0.19 9.81 -17.03
C GLU A 62 0.29 8.57 -17.77
N GLU A 63 0.21 8.58 -19.07
CA GLU A 63 0.67 7.49 -19.93
C GLU A 63 2.20 7.36 -19.86
N CYS A 64 2.67 6.25 -19.30
CA CYS A 64 4.08 5.94 -19.16
C CYS A 64 4.31 4.41 -19.17
N ASP A 65 5.54 4.00 -19.40
CA ASP A 65 5.97 2.59 -19.40
C ASP A 65 6.27 2.12 -17.98
N GLU A 66 6.92 2.97 -17.19
CA GLU A 66 7.31 2.71 -15.80
C GLU A 66 7.42 4.02 -15.00
N CYS A 67 7.33 3.91 -13.68
CA CYS A 67 7.57 5.03 -12.78
C CYS A 67 8.46 4.61 -11.61
N VAL A 68 9.15 5.61 -11.03
CA VAL A 68 9.92 5.49 -9.78
C VAL A 68 9.57 6.67 -8.89
N ALA A 69 9.22 6.38 -7.64
CA ALA A 69 8.98 7.38 -6.62
C ALA A 69 10.07 7.30 -5.54
N GLN A 70 10.69 8.43 -5.23
CA GLN A 70 11.63 8.58 -4.14
C GLN A 70 10.93 9.25 -2.97
N PHE A 71 10.93 8.61 -1.82
CA PHE A 71 10.41 9.10 -0.55
C PHE A 71 11.58 9.54 0.32
N THR A 72 11.68 10.85 0.60
CA THR A 72 12.73 11.42 1.44
C THR A 72 12.14 11.86 2.79
N PHE A 73 12.79 11.48 3.87
CA PHE A 73 12.37 11.75 5.25
C PHE A 73 13.59 11.92 6.17
N ASP A 74 13.42 12.34 7.42
CA ASP A 74 14.56 12.62 8.34
C ASP A 74 15.45 11.39 8.64
N GLY A 75 14.99 10.20 8.36
CA GLY A 75 15.73 8.95 8.57
C GLY A 75 16.46 8.42 7.32
N GLY A 76 16.35 9.08 6.17
CA GLY A 76 16.91 8.63 4.91
C GLY A 76 15.96 8.74 3.72
N GLU A 77 16.10 7.82 2.79
CA GLU A 77 15.26 7.76 1.60
C GLU A 77 14.98 6.32 1.19
N TYR A 78 13.83 6.11 0.57
CA TYR A 78 13.44 4.86 -0.09
C TYR A 78 12.94 5.14 -1.49
N THR A 79 13.08 4.16 -2.39
CA THR A 79 12.59 4.23 -3.76
C THR A 79 11.65 3.07 -4.04
N TYR A 80 10.52 3.35 -4.70
CA TYR A 80 9.53 2.33 -5.06
C TYR A 80 9.07 2.52 -6.50
N GLY A 81 8.77 1.41 -7.18
CA GLY A 81 8.23 1.42 -8.54
C GLY A 81 8.03 -0.02 -9.04
N ASP A 82 6.87 -0.28 -9.62
CA ASP A 82 6.50 -1.54 -10.27
C ASP A 82 5.62 -1.21 -11.49
N GLY A 83 6.26 -1.04 -12.65
CA GLY A 83 5.60 -0.50 -13.83
C GLY A 83 5.02 0.88 -13.55
N VAL A 84 3.72 1.05 -13.68
CA VAL A 84 3.01 2.32 -13.43
C VAL A 84 2.54 2.47 -11.97
N LYS A 85 2.90 1.54 -11.08
CA LYS A 85 2.47 1.51 -9.68
C LYS A 85 3.64 1.83 -8.75
N VAL A 86 3.30 2.47 -7.65
CA VAL A 86 4.18 2.68 -6.49
C VAL A 86 3.61 1.84 -5.35
N LEU A 87 4.27 0.72 -5.07
CA LEU A 87 3.93 -0.21 -4.00
C LEU A 87 4.97 -0.06 -2.90
N ILE A 88 4.55 0.43 -1.76
CA ILE A 88 5.41 0.77 -0.63
C ILE A 88 5.51 -0.44 0.29
N ASP A 89 6.73 -0.83 0.67
CA ASP A 89 6.94 -1.87 1.66
C ASP A 89 6.35 -1.47 3.01
N GLU A 90 5.63 -2.38 3.67
CA GLU A 90 4.87 -2.10 4.88
C GLU A 90 5.77 -1.76 6.07
N ASP A 91 6.89 -2.46 6.24
CA ASP A 91 7.81 -2.24 7.38
C ASP A 91 8.60 -0.94 7.19
N GLU A 92 9.02 -0.65 5.97
CA GLU A 92 9.67 0.62 5.63
C GLU A 92 8.71 1.80 5.78
N TRP A 93 7.44 1.65 5.39
CA TRP A 93 6.41 2.65 5.61
C TRP A 93 6.20 2.96 7.08
N LYS A 94 6.06 1.95 7.92
CA LYS A 94 5.97 2.10 9.38
C LYS A 94 7.17 2.84 9.95
N LYS A 95 8.37 2.53 9.45
CA LYS A 95 9.58 3.23 9.84
C LYS A 95 9.55 4.70 9.40
N MET A 96 9.19 5.00 8.16
CA MET A 96 9.03 6.38 7.67
C MET A 96 8.04 7.17 8.54
N LEU A 97 6.85 6.62 8.81
CA LEU A 97 5.84 7.26 9.65
C LEU A 97 6.38 7.53 11.06
N SER A 98 7.07 6.56 11.66
CA SER A 98 7.54 6.68 13.05
C SER A 98 8.52 7.84 13.27
N VAL A 99 9.39 8.12 12.28
CA VAL A 99 10.39 9.20 12.37
C VAL A 99 9.90 10.52 11.79
N SER A 100 8.74 10.50 11.11
CA SER A 100 8.15 11.69 10.46
C SER A 100 6.94 12.25 11.20
N LYS A 101 6.65 11.82 12.43
CA LYS A 101 5.55 12.39 13.26
C LYS A 101 5.69 13.91 13.38
N GLY A 102 4.62 14.63 13.07
CA GLY A 102 4.58 16.09 13.03
C GLY A 102 5.38 16.75 11.89
N LYS A 103 5.84 15.95 10.90
CA LYS A 103 6.66 16.40 9.77
C LYS A 103 6.08 15.93 8.45
N SER A 104 6.75 16.28 7.35
CA SER A 104 6.35 15.88 6.00
C SER A 104 7.39 14.94 5.38
N ILE A 105 6.91 13.86 4.79
CA ILE A 105 7.66 12.99 3.88
C ILE A 105 7.55 13.62 2.48
N LYS A 106 8.68 13.86 1.84
CA LYS A 106 8.75 14.42 0.48
C LYS A 106 8.76 13.31 -0.54
N VAL A 107 7.99 13.49 -1.61
CA VAL A 107 7.89 12.51 -2.70
C VAL A 107 8.26 13.15 -4.03
N ASN A 108 9.30 12.61 -4.66
CA ASN A 108 9.72 12.93 -6.01
C ASN A 108 9.32 11.78 -6.93
N LEU A 109 8.47 12.04 -7.93
CA LEU A 109 8.01 11.05 -8.88
C LEU A 109 8.65 11.25 -10.24
N TYR A 110 9.07 10.15 -10.83
CA TYR A 110 9.67 10.07 -12.16
C TYR A 110 8.87 9.08 -13.00
N ALA A 111 8.57 9.45 -14.24
CA ALA A 111 7.92 8.57 -15.20
C ALA A 111 8.77 8.41 -16.45
N LYS A 112 8.80 7.22 -17.01
CA LYS A 112 9.50 6.92 -18.26
C LYS A 112 8.51 6.65 -19.36
N LYS A 113 8.69 7.32 -20.50
CA LYS A 113 7.93 7.08 -21.71
C LYS A 113 8.90 7.06 -22.89
N ASP A 114 8.80 6.06 -23.77
CA ASP A 114 9.65 5.91 -24.95
C ASP A 114 11.16 6.02 -24.61
N GLY A 115 11.57 5.44 -23.50
CA GLY A 115 12.95 5.44 -23.01
C GLY A 115 13.46 6.75 -22.40
N LYS A 116 12.61 7.78 -22.26
CA LYS A 116 12.96 9.08 -21.70
C LYS A 116 12.30 9.28 -20.36
N TRP A 117 13.08 9.75 -19.36
CA TRP A 117 12.57 10.06 -18.04
C TRP A 117 12.11 11.52 -17.93
N THR A 118 10.99 11.70 -17.27
CA THR A 118 10.42 12.99 -16.87
C THR A 118 10.34 13.02 -15.33
N SER A 119 10.80 14.10 -14.72
CA SER A 119 10.62 14.36 -13.28
C SER A 119 9.50 15.38 -13.06
N TYR A 120 8.65 15.13 -12.08
CA TYR A 120 7.55 16.00 -11.71
C TYR A 120 7.91 16.89 -10.52
N LYS A 121 7.09 17.90 -10.27
CA LYS A 121 7.22 18.73 -9.08
C LYS A 121 6.98 17.88 -7.82
N GLU A 122 7.89 18.03 -6.84
CA GLU A 122 7.78 17.38 -5.53
C GLU A 122 6.44 17.69 -4.84
N PHE A 123 5.88 16.70 -4.15
CA PHE A 123 4.74 16.86 -3.25
C PHE A 123 5.05 16.27 -1.87
N GLY A 124 4.25 16.64 -0.86
CA GLY A 124 4.42 16.19 0.52
C GLY A 124 3.33 15.23 0.97
N ILE A 125 3.67 14.39 1.95
CA ILE A 125 2.72 13.64 2.78
C ILE A 125 3.00 14.06 4.22
N ASN A 126 2.07 14.80 4.83
CA ASN A 126 2.20 15.28 6.20
C ASN A 126 1.78 14.17 7.16
N VAL A 127 2.60 13.87 8.14
CA VAL A 127 2.35 12.83 9.13
C VAL A 127 1.90 13.49 10.43
N ALA A 128 0.66 13.23 10.86
CA ALA A 128 0.15 13.69 12.15
C ALA A 128 0.89 13.02 13.32
N GLU A 129 0.86 13.63 14.49
CA GLU A 129 1.40 13.03 15.71
C GLU A 129 0.45 11.96 16.27
N GLU A 130 -0.84 12.10 16.00
CA GLU A 130 -1.91 11.26 16.51
C GLU A 130 -2.05 9.97 15.73
N GLU A 131 -2.42 8.94 16.47
CA GLU A 131 -2.83 7.64 15.93
C GLU A 131 -4.35 7.59 15.77
N ILE A 132 -4.82 6.82 14.79
CA ILE A 132 -6.24 6.47 14.66
C ILE A 132 -6.51 5.10 15.27
N ASP A 133 -7.78 4.81 15.56
CA ASP A 133 -8.23 3.45 15.86
C ASP A 133 -7.81 2.53 14.68
N PRO A 134 -7.14 1.42 14.95
CA PRO A 134 -6.66 0.54 13.88
C PRO A 134 -7.77 -0.17 13.12
N TYR A 135 -9.00 -0.16 13.60
CA TYR A 135 -10.09 -0.91 12.98
C TYR A 135 -11.28 -0.06 12.59
N ILE A 136 -11.82 -0.31 11.41
CA ILE A 136 -13.11 0.20 10.96
C ILE A 136 -14.00 -1.00 10.61
N SER A 137 -15.28 -0.91 11.01
CA SER A 137 -16.30 -1.86 10.59
C SER A 137 -17.28 -1.19 9.65
N TYR A 138 -17.67 -1.89 8.60
CA TYR A 138 -18.60 -1.40 7.61
C TYR A 138 -19.44 -2.53 7.02
N ARG A 139 -20.56 -2.15 6.48
CA ARG A 139 -21.43 -3.07 5.77
C ARG A 139 -21.12 -3.05 4.28
N LEU A 140 -20.84 -4.21 3.70
CA LEU A 140 -20.70 -4.38 2.27
C LEU A 140 -22.04 -4.79 1.68
N ILE A 141 -22.56 -3.99 0.77
CA ILE A 141 -23.83 -4.18 0.09
C ILE A 141 -23.60 -4.19 -1.40
N GLN A 142 -24.14 -5.18 -2.10
CA GLN A 142 -24.15 -5.18 -3.56
C GLN A 142 -25.01 -4.01 -4.10
N PRO A 143 -24.71 -3.49 -5.29
CA PRO A 143 -25.46 -2.38 -5.89
C PRO A 143 -26.96 -2.63 -6.08
N SER A 144 -27.39 -3.90 -6.05
CA SER A 144 -28.79 -4.31 -6.14
C SER A 144 -29.35 -4.62 -4.76
N TYR A 145 -30.43 -3.98 -4.36
CA TYR A 145 -31.14 -4.25 -3.10
C TYR A 145 -31.68 -5.68 -2.98
N VAL A 146 -31.65 -6.46 -4.05
CA VAL A 146 -32.29 -7.78 -4.14
C VAL A 146 -31.35 -8.91 -3.71
N ALA A 147 -30.04 -8.69 -3.67
CA ALA A 147 -29.06 -9.71 -3.31
C ALA A 147 -28.75 -9.69 -1.81
N TYR A 148 -29.71 -10.09 -0.98
CA TYR A 148 -29.49 -10.25 0.47
C TYR A 148 -28.40 -11.29 0.78
N GLU A 149 -28.15 -12.21 -0.13
CA GLU A 149 -27.21 -13.32 0.04
C GLU A 149 -25.75 -12.84 0.19
N ASP A 150 -25.42 -11.68 -0.37
CA ASP A 150 -24.07 -11.12 -0.37
C ASP A 150 -23.85 -10.02 0.67
N LEU A 151 -24.80 -9.86 1.60
CA LEU A 151 -24.70 -8.82 2.61
C LEU A 151 -23.76 -9.25 3.75
N THR A 152 -22.69 -8.48 3.98
CA THR A 152 -21.73 -8.77 5.04
C THR A 152 -21.39 -7.54 5.88
N ILE A 153 -21.03 -7.76 7.13
CA ILE A 153 -20.35 -6.79 7.98
C ILE A 153 -18.88 -7.18 8.01
N ASN A 154 -18.04 -6.28 7.53
CA ASN A 154 -16.61 -6.46 7.43
C ASN A 154 -15.89 -5.60 8.47
N GLN A 155 -14.73 -6.05 8.89
CA GLN A 155 -13.77 -5.28 9.66
C GLN A 155 -12.50 -5.16 8.83
N ARG A 156 -12.01 -3.92 8.67
CA ARG A 156 -10.75 -3.62 8.01
C ARG A 156 -9.76 -3.06 9.02
N ASN A 157 -8.53 -3.56 8.96
CA ASN A 157 -7.41 -2.98 9.67
C ASN A 157 -6.86 -1.79 8.85
N LEU A 158 -6.84 -0.60 9.46
CA LEU A 158 -6.38 0.61 8.81
C LEU A 158 -4.86 0.79 8.86
N THR A 159 -4.15 -0.03 9.65
CA THR A 159 -2.69 0.00 9.76
C THR A 159 -1.99 -0.94 8.77
N ASN A 160 -2.77 -1.78 8.10
CA ASN A 160 -2.36 -2.68 7.03
C ASN A 160 -3.54 -2.90 6.06
N PHE A 161 -3.48 -3.93 5.20
CA PHE A 161 -4.55 -4.19 4.23
C PHE A 161 -5.46 -5.37 4.63
N GLU A 162 -5.36 -5.86 5.87
CA GLU A 162 -6.18 -6.97 6.32
C GLU A 162 -7.65 -6.59 6.41
N GLU A 163 -8.49 -7.44 5.83
CA GLU A 163 -9.93 -7.34 5.88
C GLU A 163 -10.52 -8.71 6.18
N LYS A 164 -11.53 -8.74 7.05
CA LYS A 164 -12.25 -9.96 7.36
C LYS A 164 -13.76 -9.73 7.46
N VAL A 165 -14.53 -10.73 7.05
CA VAL A 165 -15.95 -10.79 7.31
C VAL A 165 -16.16 -11.12 8.79
N ILE A 166 -16.85 -10.24 9.52
CA ILE A 166 -17.24 -10.47 10.91
C ILE A 166 -18.57 -11.22 10.97
N TYR A 167 -19.50 -10.83 10.10
CA TYR A 167 -20.83 -11.38 10.07
C TYR A 167 -21.40 -11.35 8.65
N GLY A 168 -22.07 -12.44 8.26
CA GLY A 168 -22.82 -12.53 7.01
C GLY A 168 -24.28 -12.86 7.30
N ASN A 169 -25.19 -12.36 6.49
CA ASN A 169 -26.62 -12.58 6.65
C ASN A 169 -27.05 -14.06 6.60
N MET A 170 -26.22 -14.94 6.03
CA MET A 170 -26.45 -16.39 5.97
C MET A 170 -25.87 -17.16 7.17
N LEU A 171 -25.10 -16.51 8.06
CA LEU A 171 -24.32 -17.21 9.09
C LEU A 171 -25.20 -18.05 10.05
N VAL A 172 -26.37 -17.56 10.42
CA VAL A 172 -27.29 -18.22 11.35
C VAL A 172 -28.66 -18.46 10.74
N SER A 173 -28.84 -18.24 9.44
CA SER A 173 -30.09 -18.40 8.76
C SER A 173 -30.19 -19.78 8.10
N ASN A 174 -31.32 -20.44 8.32
CA ASN A 174 -31.74 -21.62 7.55
C ASN A 174 -32.69 -21.26 6.37
N ASP A 175 -32.93 -19.96 6.20
CA ASP A 175 -33.78 -19.44 5.12
C ASP A 175 -32.94 -19.11 3.90
N LEU A 176 -33.45 -19.37 2.71
CA LEU A 176 -32.75 -19.09 1.45
C LEU A 176 -32.42 -17.58 1.26
N ASN A 177 -33.18 -16.72 1.92
CA ASN A 177 -33.01 -15.27 1.83
C ASN A 177 -32.10 -14.68 2.91
N GLY A 178 -31.60 -15.48 3.85
CA GLY A 178 -30.78 -15.00 4.96
C GLY A 178 -31.55 -14.12 5.95
N GLN A 179 -30.80 -13.55 6.90
CA GLN A 179 -31.36 -12.61 7.88
C GLN A 179 -31.04 -11.16 7.50
N CYS A 180 -31.94 -10.26 7.83
CA CYS A 180 -31.69 -8.84 7.67
C CYS A 180 -30.62 -8.36 8.67
N ILE A 181 -29.51 -7.84 8.16
CA ILE A 181 -28.43 -7.19 8.93
C ILE A 181 -28.27 -5.71 8.53
N ASN A 182 -29.34 -5.12 7.95
CA ASN A 182 -29.32 -3.74 7.48
C ASN A 182 -29.35 -2.72 8.61
N CYS A 183 -30.10 -3.01 9.69
CA CYS A 183 -30.25 -2.11 10.83
C CYS A 183 -29.39 -2.63 11.97
N HIS A 184 -28.21 -2.04 12.15
CA HIS A 184 -27.32 -2.33 13.26
C HIS A 184 -26.78 -1.04 13.86
N SER A 185 -26.47 -1.06 15.13
CA SER A 185 -25.75 0.00 15.81
C SER A 185 -24.57 -0.62 16.55
N TYR A 186 -23.47 0.09 16.56
CA TYR A 186 -22.30 -0.28 17.35
C TYR A 186 -22.47 0.22 18.76
N GLN A 187 -22.17 -0.63 19.73
CA GLN A 187 -22.10 -0.20 21.11
C GLN A 187 -20.75 0.48 21.32
N ASN A 188 -20.79 1.74 21.74
CA ASN A 188 -19.61 2.46 22.16
C ASN A 188 -19.27 2.03 23.59
N TYR A 189 -18.04 1.62 23.81
CA TYR A 189 -17.50 1.30 25.14
C TYR A 189 -16.69 2.50 25.63
#